data_5a609e8e3c195841f71a87cabe8d8d67
#
_entry.id   5a609e8e3c195841f71a87cabe8d8d67
#
_cell.length_a   1.000
_cell.length_b   1.000
_cell.length_c   1.000
_cell.angle_alpha   90.00
_cell.angle_beta   90.00
_cell.angle_gamma   90.00
#
_symmetry.space_group_name_H-M   'P 1'
#
loop_
_entity.id
_entity.type
_entity.pdbx_description
1 polymer ?
#
loop_
_entity_poly.entity_id
_entity_poly.type
_entity_poly.pdbx_seq_one_letter_code
_entity_poly.pdbx_strand_id
1 'polypeptide(L)'
;MKPVTVKQWEKMPARTKSWLVRKALGTFCTVYWQLETPAKPGDCIPGTGSYQTEKFAKEVLEYNRKKLPQDACVRRSLCFLDFVDAAGHNLNPAHTLIEEMVKRGWRCNVWFNPANCEKSHSAQFYRAPGDHGDSFFYDSNNVTDAIAAAALQALGLMQPYPF
;
A
#
# COMPACT_ATOMS: atom_id res chain seq x y z
N MET A 1 -5.12 -17.11 -9.45
CA MET A 1 -3.71 -16.67 -9.68
C MET A 1 -2.82 -17.75 -9.10
N LYS A 2 -1.76 -18.20 -9.78
CA LYS A 2 -0.80 -19.15 -9.18
C LYS A 2 -0.04 -18.46 -8.05
N PRO A 3 0.18 -19.12 -6.90
CA PRO A 3 0.97 -18.58 -5.82
C PRO A 3 2.39 -18.21 -6.28
N VAL A 4 2.88 -17.08 -5.83
CA VAL A 4 4.24 -16.60 -6.11
C VAL A 4 5.21 -17.37 -5.20
N THR A 5 6.36 -17.79 -5.73
CA THR A 5 7.42 -18.38 -4.90
C THR A 5 8.23 -17.27 -4.20
N VAL A 6 8.89 -17.63 -3.08
CA VAL A 6 9.80 -16.72 -2.36
C VAL A 6 10.87 -16.13 -3.30
N LYS A 7 11.52 -16.98 -4.10
CA LYS A 7 12.53 -16.54 -5.09
C LYS A 7 12.01 -15.56 -6.14
N GLN A 8 10.75 -15.74 -6.55
CA GLN A 8 10.11 -14.80 -7.49
C GLN A 8 9.82 -13.48 -6.79
N TRP A 9 9.28 -13.52 -5.56
CA TRP A 9 9.00 -12.33 -4.76
C TRP A 9 10.25 -11.48 -4.53
N GLU A 10 11.35 -12.09 -4.09
CA GLU A 10 12.61 -11.39 -3.83
C GLU A 10 13.16 -10.62 -5.03
N LYS A 11 12.93 -11.15 -6.24
CA LYS A 11 13.38 -10.52 -7.50
C LYS A 11 12.42 -9.49 -8.05
N MET A 12 11.21 -9.36 -7.49
CA MET A 12 10.21 -8.42 -8.01
C MET A 12 10.51 -6.99 -7.60
N PRO A 13 10.33 -6.02 -8.51
CA PRO A 13 10.32 -4.60 -8.14
C PRO A 13 9.19 -4.28 -7.16
N ALA A 14 9.40 -3.30 -6.27
CA ALA A 14 8.41 -2.87 -5.27
C ALA A 14 7.03 -2.55 -5.88
N ARG A 15 7.01 -1.91 -7.05
CA ARG A 15 5.76 -1.62 -7.79
C ARG A 15 4.98 -2.88 -8.17
N THR A 16 5.66 -3.93 -8.60
CA THR A 16 5.03 -5.22 -8.96
C THR A 16 4.51 -5.92 -7.70
N LYS A 17 5.26 -5.88 -6.60
CA LYS A 17 4.86 -6.39 -5.31
C LYS A 17 3.59 -5.68 -4.82
N SER A 18 3.57 -4.36 -4.84
CA SER A 18 2.40 -3.54 -4.48
C SER A 18 1.18 -3.87 -5.35
N TRP A 19 1.38 -4.09 -6.65
CA TRP A 19 0.30 -4.49 -7.55
C TRP A 19 -0.30 -5.86 -7.16
N LEU A 20 0.54 -6.84 -6.81
CA LEU A 20 0.07 -8.16 -6.36
C LEU A 20 -0.77 -8.05 -5.08
N VAL A 21 -0.33 -7.25 -4.11
CA VAL A 21 -1.08 -7.00 -2.88
C VAL A 21 -2.43 -6.36 -3.18
N ARG A 22 -2.47 -5.32 -4.02
CA ARG A 22 -3.72 -4.69 -4.46
C ARG A 22 -4.68 -5.68 -5.10
N LYS A 23 -4.17 -6.54 -5.98
CA LYS A 23 -4.96 -7.56 -6.65
C LYS A 23 -5.51 -8.61 -5.67
N ALA A 24 -4.72 -8.97 -4.65
CA ALA A 24 -5.10 -9.93 -3.63
C ALA A 24 -6.22 -9.44 -2.70
N LEU A 25 -6.18 -8.17 -2.36
CA LEU A 25 -7.11 -7.55 -1.41
C LEU A 25 -8.35 -6.94 -2.07
N GLY A 26 -8.37 -6.86 -3.38
CA GLY A 26 -9.31 -6.03 -4.12
C GLY A 26 -8.72 -4.64 -4.35
N THR A 27 -9.33 -3.86 -5.26
CA THR A 27 -8.79 -2.59 -5.71
C THR A 27 -8.80 -1.56 -4.58
N PHE A 28 -7.67 -1.37 -3.92
CA PHE A 28 -7.47 -0.21 -3.04
C PHE A 28 -7.06 0.97 -3.89
N CYS A 29 -8.02 1.78 -4.29
CA CYS A 29 -7.75 3.12 -4.74
C CYS A 29 -8.43 4.11 -3.81
N THR A 30 -7.68 5.07 -3.33
CA THR A 30 -8.25 6.23 -2.68
C THR A 30 -8.65 7.21 -3.78
N VAL A 31 -9.93 7.54 -3.81
CA VAL A 31 -10.43 8.63 -4.67
C VAL A 31 -10.07 9.93 -4.00
N TYR A 32 -9.43 10.80 -4.74
CA TYR A 32 -9.20 12.18 -4.32
C TYR A 32 -9.49 13.13 -5.49
N TRP A 33 -9.55 14.39 -5.18
CA TRP A 33 -9.84 15.46 -6.13
C TRP A 33 -8.64 16.40 -6.19
N GLN A 34 -8.27 16.85 -7.38
CA GLN A 34 -7.17 17.78 -7.56
C GLN A 34 -7.57 18.88 -8.52
N LEU A 35 -6.84 20.01 -8.46
CA LEU A 35 -6.95 21.08 -9.43
C LEU A 35 -5.90 20.87 -10.51
N GLU A 36 -6.34 20.84 -11.75
CA GLU A 36 -5.48 20.67 -12.92
C GLU A 36 -5.91 21.59 -14.05
N THR A 37 -5.08 21.67 -15.08
CA THR A 37 -5.44 22.34 -16.35
C THR A 37 -5.62 21.30 -17.45
N PRO A 38 -6.50 21.54 -18.44
CA PRO A 38 -6.65 20.66 -19.61
C PRO A 38 -5.36 20.45 -20.40
N ALA A 39 -4.43 21.41 -20.33
CA ALA A 39 -3.12 21.32 -20.99
C ALA A 39 -2.17 20.31 -20.35
N LYS A 40 -2.37 20.00 -19.06
CA LYS A 40 -1.55 19.04 -18.30
C LYS A 40 -2.45 18.13 -17.48
N PRO A 41 -3.17 17.20 -18.13
CA PRO A 41 -4.05 16.28 -17.44
C PRO A 41 -3.25 15.32 -16.55
N GLY A 42 -3.71 15.17 -15.30
CA GLY A 42 -3.03 14.34 -14.30
C GLY A 42 -1.98 15.08 -13.46
N ASP A 43 -1.55 16.27 -13.86
CA ASP A 43 -0.62 17.09 -13.08
C ASP A 43 -1.39 18.09 -12.23
N CYS A 44 -1.15 18.03 -10.92
CA CYS A 44 -1.70 19.00 -9.98
C CYS A 44 -1.11 20.40 -10.24
N ILE A 45 -1.94 21.44 -10.20
CA ILE A 45 -1.45 22.82 -10.33
C ILE A 45 -0.47 23.11 -9.18
N PRO A 46 0.73 23.66 -9.46
CA PRO A 46 1.71 23.99 -8.42
C PRO A 46 1.10 24.88 -7.31
N GLY A 47 1.38 24.54 -6.07
CA GLY A 47 0.86 25.25 -4.90
C GLY A 47 -0.56 24.83 -4.49
N THR A 48 -1.18 23.88 -5.18
CA THR A 48 -2.42 23.22 -4.77
C THR A 48 -2.15 21.81 -4.28
N GLY A 49 -3.14 21.17 -3.65
CA GLY A 49 -3.02 19.83 -3.07
C GLY A 49 -4.09 18.86 -3.59
N SER A 50 -4.13 17.71 -2.94
CA SER A 50 -5.20 16.73 -3.12
C SER A 50 -6.28 16.93 -2.07
N TYR A 51 -7.53 16.80 -2.47
CA TYR A 51 -8.71 17.05 -1.63
C TYR A 51 -9.54 15.77 -1.50
N GLN A 52 -10.07 15.52 -0.33
CA GLN A 52 -10.85 14.31 -0.05
C GLN A 52 -12.24 14.32 -0.68
N THR A 53 -12.81 15.51 -0.94
CA THR A 53 -14.13 15.67 -1.52
C THR A 53 -14.13 16.62 -2.71
N GLU A 54 -14.99 16.36 -3.68
CA GLU A 54 -15.20 17.24 -4.83
C GLU A 54 -15.67 18.63 -4.40
N LYS A 55 -16.58 18.68 -3.43
CA LYS A 55 -17.12 19.93 -2.90
C LYS A 55 -16.00 20.83 -2.40
N PHE A 56 -15.12 20.32 -1.55
CA PHE A 56 -14.01 21.09 -1.00
C PHE A 56 -13.03 21.52 -2.10
N ALA A 57 -12.71 20.66 -3.06
CA ALA A 57 -11.88 21.03 -4.20
C ALA A 57 -12.49 22.19 -5.03
N LYS A 58 -13.81 22.19 -5.23
CA LYS A 58 -14.53 23.29 -5.91
C LYS A 58 -14.49 24.58 -5.11
N GLU A 59 -14.68 24.50 -3.80
CA GLU A 59 -14.58 25.67 -2.91
C GLU A 59 -13.18 26.29 -2.95
N VAL A 60 -12.12 25.47 -2.93
CA VAL A 60 -10.74 25.92 -3.06
C VAL A 60 -10.48 26.55 -4.44
N LEU A 61 -11.00 25.96 -5.51
CA LEU A 61 -10.91 26.54 -6.84
C LEU A 61 -11.52 27.92 -6.91
N GLU A 62 -12.76 28.11 -6.43
CA GLU A 62 -13.45 29.39 -6.41
C GLU A 62 -12.74 30.41 -5.55
N TYR A 63 -12.30 30.03 -4.35
CA TYR A 63 -11.57 30.93 -3.45
C TYR A 63 -10.25 31.45 -4.07
N ASN A 64 -9.57 30.60 -4.83
CA ASN A 64 -8.29 30.93 -5.45
C ASN A 64 -8.41 31.32 -6.93
N ARG A 65 -9.61 31.53 -7.47
CA ARG A 65 -9.86 31.74 -8.90
C ARG A 65 -8.96 32.82 -9.53
N LYS A 66 -8.70 33.90 -8.81
CA LYS A 66 -7.84 34.99 -9.26
C LYS A 66 -6.35 34.65 -9.35
N LYS A 67 -5.92 33.60 -8.62
CA LYS A 67 -4.51 33.18 -8.54
C LYS A 67 -4.21 31.95 -9.39
N LEU A 68 -5.24 31.26 -9.86
CA LEU A 68 -5.13 30.05 -10.63
C LEU A 68 -5.32 30.34 -12.14
N PRO A 69 -4.82 29.47 -13.03
CA PRO A 69 -5.11 29.54 -14.45
C PRO A 69 -6.62 29.62 -14.70
N GLN A 70 -7.03 30.38 -15.73
CA GLN A 70 -8.47 30.57 -16.02
C GLN A 70 -9.18 29.27 -16.40
N ASP A 71 -8.45 28.33 -17.00
CA ASP A 71 -8.90 27.01 -17.41
C ASP A 71 -8.75 25.94 -16.31
N ALA A 72 -8.34 26.35 -15.10
CA ALA A 72 -8.24 25.43 -13.97
C ALA A 72 -9.59 24.77 -13.67
N CYS A 73 -9.58 23.46 -13.49
CA CYS A 73 -10.75 22.65 -13.22
C CYS A 73 -10.48 21.63 -12.13
N VAL A 74 -11.56 21.14 -11.53
CA VAL A 74 -11.51 20.05 -10.54
C VAL A 74 -11.59 18.72 -11.29
N ARG A 75 -10.64 17.84 -11.04
CA ARG A 75 -10.65 16.47 -11.57
C ARG A 75 -10.58 15.42 -10.48
N ARG A 76 -11.33 14.36 -10.71
CA ARG A 76 -11.23 13.13 -9.92
C ARG A 76 -9.95 12.40 -10.30
N SER A 77 -9.17 12.05 -9.31
CA SER A 77 -7.95 11.26 -9.47
C SER A 77 -7.98 10.03 -8.57
N LEU A 78 -7.22 9.01 -8.95
CA LEU A 78 -7.10 7.75 -8.23
C LEU A 78 -5.69 7.63 -7.70
N CYS A 79 -5.54 7.49 -6.39
CA CYS A 79 -4.27 7.13 -5.78
C CYS A 79 -4.24 5.62 -5.53
N PHE A 80 -3.28 4.95 -6.12
CA PHE A 80 -2.99 3.56 -5.83
C PHE A 80 -1.98 3.51 -4.69
N LEU A 81 -2.35 2.83 -3.59
CA LEU A 81 -1.44 2.63 -2.48
C LEU A 81 -0.27 1.73 -2.90
N ASP A 82 0.93 2.20 -2.72
CA ASP A 82 2.15 1.40 -2.87
C ASP A 82 2.46 0.72 -1.53
N PHE A 83 1.93 -0.50 -1.37
CA PHE A 83 2.05 -1.29 -0.14
C PHE A 83 3.49 -1.68 0.19
N VAL A 84 4.35 -1.74 -0.82
CA VAL A 84 5.78 -1.97 -0.66
C VAL A 84 6.52 -0.71 -1.08
N ASP A 85 7.04 0.02 -0.11
CA ASP A 85 7.91 1.17 -0.35
C ASP A 85 9.36 0.69 -0.49
N ALA A 86 9.97 0.90 -1.65
CA ALA A 86 11.35 0.49 -1.92
C ALA A 86 12.37 1.12 -0.94
N ALA A 87 12.10 2.34 -0.47
CA ALA A 87 12.95 3.03 0.51
C ALA A 87 12.62 2.64 1.96
N GLY A 88 11.47 2.03 2.22
CA GLY A 88 11.03 1.63 3.56
C GLY A 88 10.65 2.78 4.49
N HIS A 89 10.45 3.99 3.97
CA HIS A 89 10.19 5.19 4.77
C HIS A 89 8.70 5.46 4.98
N ASN A 90 7.84 5.04 4.04
CA ASN A 90 6.41 5.25 4.13
C ASN A 90 5.70 4.01 4.64
N LEU A 91 5.30 4.02 5.91
CA LEU A 91 4.61 2.91 6.58
C LEU A 91 3.08 2.99 6.47
N ASN A 92 2.51 4.10 6.03
CA ASN A 92 1.05 4.28 5.98
C ASN A 92 0.34 3.22 5.13
N PRO A 93 0.80 2.87 3.92
CA PRO A 93 0.17 1.80 3.15
C PRO A 93 0.30 0.42 3.82
N ALA A 94 1.42 0.14 4.47
CA ALA A 94 1.60 -1.12 5.21
C ALA A 94 0.65 -1.20 6.41
N HIS A 95 0.41 -0.09 7.12
CA HIS A 95 -0.58 -0.02 8.19
C HIS A 95 -1.99 -0.30 7.65
N THR A 96 -2.37 0.30 6.53
CA THR A 96 -3.65 0.02 5.86
C THR A 96 -3.78 -1.47 5.49
N LEU A 97 -2.69 -2.10 5.02
CA LEU A 97 -2.67 -3.54 4.75
C LEU A 97 -2.92 -4.37 6.01
N ILE A 98 -2.28 -4.01 7.13
CA ILE A 98 -2.50 -4.68 8.42
C ILE A 98 -3.97 -4.55 8.84
N GLU A 99 -4.55 -3.36 8.78
CA GLU A 99 -5.96 -3.13 9.12
C GLU A 99 -6.91 -4.00 8.28
N GLU A 100 -6.66 -4.13 6.99
CA GLU A 100 -7.46 -4.98 6.11
C GLU A 100 -7.32 -6.47 6.44
N MET A 101 -6.13 -6.92 6.79
CA MET A 101 -5.91 -8.29 7.24
C MET A 101 -6.61 -8.55 8.59
N VAL A 102 -6.58 -7.58 9.51
CA VAL A 102 -7.29 -7.65 10.80
C VAL A 102 -8.81 -7.76 10.59
N LYS A 103 -9.41 -6.99 9.67
CA LYS A 103 -10.83 -7.13 9.30
C LYS A 103 -11.18 -8.52 8.76
N ARG A 104 -10.22 -9.24 8.21
CA ARG A 104 -10.33 -10.62 7.71
C ARG A 104 -10.03 -11.69 8.78
N GLY A 105 -9.91 -11.29 10.06
CA GLY A 105 -9.68 -12.16 11.19
C GLY A 105 -8.23 -12.56 11.43
N TRP A 106 -7.27 -11.90 10.79
CA TRP A 106 -5.85 -12.09 11.04
C TRP A 106 -5.35 -11.19 12.15
N ARG A 107 -4.35 -11.65 12.89
CA ARG A 107 -3.55 -10.84 13.82
C ARG A 107 -2.18 -10.63 13.20
N CYS A 108 -1.52 -9.52 13.53
CA CYS A 108 -0.21 -9.17 12.98
C CYS A 108 0.77 -8.84 14.10
N ASN A 109 1.97 -9.39 13.98
CA ASN A 109 3.14 -8.96 14.73
C ASN A 109 4.21 -8.50 13.75
N VAL A 110 4.93 -7.45 14.11
CA VAL A 110 6.08 -6.94 13.37
C VAL A 110 7.24 -6.75 14.33
N TRP A 111 8.41 -7.26 13.98
CA TRP A 111 9.61 -7.16 14.80
C TRP A 111 10.75 -6.49 14.06
N PHE A 112 11.60 -5.84 14.84
CA PHE A 112 12.92 -5.42 14.43
C PHE A 112 13.91 -6.46 14.95
N ASN A 113 14.64 -7.09 14.06
CA ASN A 113 15.60 -8.12 14.40
C ASN A 113 16.90 -7.50 14.90
N PRO A 114 17.63 -8.18 15.80
CA PRO A 114 18.96 -7.74 16.22
C PRO A 114 19.92 -7.55 15.04
N ALA A 115 20.92 -6.69 15.21
CA ALA A 115 21.89 -6.35 14.17
C ALA A 115 22.71 -7.54 13.63
N ASN A 116 22.75 -8.64 14.36
CA ASN A 116 23.42 -9.89 13.95
C ASN A 116 22.53 -10.83 13.11
N CYS A 117 21.26 -10.48 12.88
CA CYS A 117 20.38 -11.23 12.00
C CYS A 117 20.61 -10.83 10.54
N GLU A 118 20.47 -11.81 9.63
CA GLU A 118 20.60 -11.56 8.18
C GLU A 118 19.57 -10.58 7.66
N LYS A 119 18.36 -10.61 8.23
CA LYS A 119 17.24 -9.71 7.87
C LYS A 119 16.88 -8.85 9.07
N SER A 120 16.69 -7.56 8.82
CA SER A 120 16.45 -6.57 9.88
C SER A 120 15.01 -6.49 10.36
N HIS A 121 14.05 -7.04 9.62
CA HIS A 121 12.62 -6.97 9.92
C HIS A 121 11.95 -8.30 9.70
N SER A 122 10.96 -8.60 10.55
CA SER A 122 10.09 -9.76 10.42
C SER A 122 8.64 -9.36 10.56
N ALA A 123 7.77 -9.99 9.80
CA ALA A 123 6.32 -9.83 9.95
C ALA A 123 5.64 -11.20 10.00
N GLN A 124 4.59 -11.31 10.81
CA GLN A 124 3.80 -12.52 10.97
C GLN A 124 2.32 -12.17 10.90
N PHE A 125 1.57 -12.91 10.11
CA PHE A 125 0.12 -12.97 10.22
C PHE A 125 -0.29 -14.33 10.76
N TYR A 126 -1.19 -14.33 11.76
CA TYR A 126 -1.65 -15.55 12.42
C TYR A 126 -3.12 -15.42 12.83
N ARG A 127 -3.79 -16.56 12.99
CA ARG A 127 -5.13 -16.64 13.55
C ARG A 127 -5.10 -16.96 15.02
N ALA A 128 -6.17 -16.67 15.76
CA ALA A 128 -6.24 -16.95 17.18
C ALA A 128 -6.10 -18.45 17.46
N PRO A 129 -5.55 -18.84 18.64
CA PRO A 129 -5.50 -20.22 19.06
C PRO A 129 -6.92 -20.82 19.06
N GLY A 130 -7.12 -21.93 18.37
CA GLY A 130 -8.43 -22.58 18.16
C GLY A 130 -8.84 -22.70 16.70
N ASP A 131 -8.37 -21.83 15.82
CA ASP A 131 -8.62 -21.88 14.37
C ASP A 131 -7.52 -22.64 13.61
N HIS A 132 -7.04 -23.77 14.16
CA HIS A 132 -5.98 -24.60 13.56
C HIS A 132 -4.76 -23.83 13.06
N GLY A 133 -4.31 -22.86 13.85
CA GLY A 133 -2.92 -22.39 13.90
C GLY A 133 -2.25 -21.91 12.62
N ASP A 134 -2.98 -21.38 11.66
CA ASP A 134 -2.36 -20.80 10.48
C ASP A 134 -1.49 -19.61 10.89
N SER A 135 -0.19 -19.75 10.67
CA SER A 135 0.80 -18.73 10.95
C SER A 135 1.73 -18.59 9.75
N PHE A 136 1.85 -17.38 9.24
CA PHE A 136 2.66 -17.05 8.08
C PHE A 136 3.66 -15.98 8.46
N PHE A 137 4.91 -16.23 8.15
CA PHE A 137 6.03 -15.43 8.60
C PHE A 137 6.96 -15.09 7.44
N TYR A 138 7.44 -13.86 7.38
CA TYR A 138 8.41 -13.43 6.38
C TYR A 138 9.43 -12.44 6.93
N ASP A 139 10.69 -12.64 6.56
CA ASP A 139 11.82 -11.79 6.90
C ASP A 139 12.28 -10.96 5.71
N SER A 140 12.57 -9.70 5.93
CA SER A 140 13.11 -8.80 4.91
C SER A 140 13.97 -7.70 5.52
N ASN A 141 14.81 -7.08 4.71
CA ASN A 141 15.50 -5.85 5.08
C ASN A 141 14.63 -4.60 4.92
N ASN A 142 13.38 -4.79 4.53
CA ASN A 142 12.39 -3.73 4.36
C ASN A 142 11.09 -4.14 5.08
N VAL A 143 10.65 -3.36 6.04
CA VAL A 143 9.48 -3.68 6.87
C VAL A 143 8.19 -3.78 6.05
N THR A 144 8.02 -2.91 5.05
CA THR A 144 6.82 -2.95 4.19
C THR A 144 6.80 -4.18 3.30
N ASP A 145 7.97 -4.65 2.87
CA ASP A 145 8.15 -5.89 2.13
C ASP A 145 7.84 -7.12 3.00
N ALA A 146 8.33 -7.13 4.24
CA ALA A 146 8.04 -8.21 5.19
C ALA A 146 6.52 -8.34 5.44
N ILE A 147 5.84 -7.22 5.70
CA ILE A 147 4.40 -7.18 5.95
C ILE A 147 3.62 -7.66 4.71
N ALA A 148 3.98 -7.17 3.52
CA ALA A 148 3.30 -7.51 2.28
C ALA A 148 3.47 -9.01 1.93
N ALA A 149 4.66 -9.55 2.07
CA ALA A 149 4.95 -10.96 1.79
C ALA A 149 4.20 -11.89 2.77
N ALA A 150 4.26 -11.62 4.08
CA ALA A 150 3.53 -12.39 5.09
C ALA A 150 2.02 -12.35 4.86
N ALA A 151 1.46 -11.19 4.46
CA ALA A 151 0.04 -11.07 4.11
C ALA A 151 -0.34 -11.92 2.88
N LEU A 152 0.49 -11.93 1.84
CA LEU A 152 0.24 -12.75 0.65
C LEU A 152 0.33 -14.25 0.95
N GLN A 153 1.21 -14.67 1.84
CA GLN A 153 1.26 -16.05 2.34
C GLN A 153 -0.03 -16.41 3.07
N ALA A 154 -0.49 -15.55 3.99
CA ALA A 154 -1.74 -15.73 4.73
C ALA A 154 -2.98 -15.81 3.82
N LEU A 155 -2.93 -15.15 2.66
CA LEU A 155 -3.99 -15.21 1.64
C LEU A 155 -3.82 -16.39 0.64
N GLY A 156 -2.80 -17.25 0.81
CA GLY A 156 -2.52 -18.36 -0.10
C GLY A 156 -2.01 -17.94 -1.49
N LEU A 157 -1.54 -16.71 -1.63
CA LEU A 157 -1.07 -16.13 -2.90
C LEU A 157 0.45 -16.06 -3.02
N MET A 158 1.14 -16.42 -1.96
CA MET A 158 2.58 -16.65 -1.93
C MET A 158 2.87 -17.96 -1.20
N GLN A 159 3.83 -18.72 -1.69
CA GLN A 159 4.26 -19.94 -1.01
C GLN A 159 4.96 -19.57 0.31
N PRO A 160 4.67 -20.29 1.42
CA PRO A 160 5.46 -20.12 2.65
C PRO A 160 6.91 -20.52 2.40
N TYR A 161 7.81 -20.08 3.29
CA TYR A 161 9.17 -20.61 3.30
C TYR A 161 9.13 -22.14 3.39
N PRO A 162 9.90 -22.86 2.58
CA PRO A 162 10.11 -24.27 2.82
C PRO A 162 10.90 -24.37 4.14
N PHE A 163 10.28 -24.96 5.16
CA PHE A 163 10.97 -25.37 6.36
C PHE A 163 11.77 -26.64 6.10
#